data_442123c310f4b6ed48d0459223dbca77
#
_entry.id   442123c310f4b6ed48d0459223dbca77
#
_cell.length_a   1.000
_cell.length_b   1.000
_cell.length_c   1.000
_cell.angle_alpha   90.00
_cell.angle_beta   90.00
_cell.angle_gamma   90.00
#
_symmetry.space_group_name_H-M   'P 1'
#
loop_
_entity.id
_entity.type
_entity.pdbx_description
1 polymer ?
#
loop_
_entity_poly.entity_id
_entity_poly.type
_entity_poly.pdbx_seq_one_letter_code
_entity_poly.pdbx_strand_id
1 'polypeptide(L)'
;MKREESQNVEYKESWHDKYLEWVCGYANAKGGTLYIGIEDGTKKPVGVKNPNKLMEDIPNSIRNTMGIVADVSLLKKQGKDVIRIKVHASSFPVSYQGRFHYRTGAVKMMLTGPALTQFLMEKSGQQWDSVPCFGGHRASDFTFIALKNRYQTARGEKLTKDDLLSFGLVTETGIMTNTGALMADESPISHSRVFCTRWNGLDMTAGVMDAADDREYSGGLLQLLKYAEDFVRLHSRRAWHKRPTDRVNFREYPERSIQEMLINGLVHRDYLETGSEVHVDIFDDRIEITSPGGMPGERKVQEYANICRIPSRRRNKCLADVFERLDFMERKGSGFKKLYEDYEKLSVNLGKRMPSLESESDYFRVTLPNLLYGFTDEQLVAAVDNSEYGVAKDVTHTANAHHDTHHDTYHDTYHDTHHDTYHEEKVLKPNEIKLLKILALHGELGAADLRKSMEIKYSSDLRERYLRPLYRTGYIEFTLPNAKRSKLQKYRLTAKGRECLASLESRSDRA
;
A
#
# COMPACT_ATOMS: atom_id res chain seq x y z
N MET A 1 43.56 9.50 -20.84
CA MET A 1 42.18 9.58 -20.30
C MET A 1 42.25 10.30 -18.95
N LYS A 2 41.70 11.51 -18.85
CA LYS A 2 41.50 12.19 -17.56
C LYS A 2 40.44 11.39 -16.79
N ARG A 3 40.84 10.70 -15.74
CA ARG A 3 39.86 10.09 -14.81
C ARG A 3 39.33 11.20 -13.90
N GLU A 4 38.15 11.68 -14.20
CA GLU A 4 37.41 12.61 -13.33
C GLU A 4 37.07 11.92 -12.01
N GLU A 5 36.84 12.70 -10.96
CA GLU A 5 36.22 12.18 -9.76
C GLU A 5 34.92 11.50 -10.11
N SER A 6 34.81 10.27 -9.72
CA SER A 6 33.62 9.43 -9.99
C SER A 6 33.05 8.99 -8.66
N GLN A 7 31.84 8.45 -8.70
CA GLN A 7 31.21 7.87 -7.52
C GLN A 7 32.15 6.98 -6.68
N ASN A 8 33.13 6.34 -7.30
CA ASN A 8 34.00 5.32 -6.68
C ASN A 8 35.46 5.73 -6.54
N VAL A 9 35.85 6.97 -6.84
CA VAL A 9 37.26 7.42 -6.78
C VAL A 9 37.35 8.81 -6.21
N GLU A 10 38.28 8.97 -5.24
CA GLU A 10 38.58 10.23 -4.59
C GLU A 10 40.08 10.45 -4.50
N TYR A 11 40.57 11.70 -4.57
CA TYR A 11 41.97 12.06 -4.52
C TYR A 11 42.22 13.05 -3.39
N LYS A 12 43.34 12.88 -2.66
CA LYS A 12 43.75 13.77 -1.57
C LYS A 12 45.28 13.88 -1.56
N GLU A 13 45.77 15.08 -1.26
CA GLU A 13 47.22 15.38 -1.24
C GLU A 13 47.97 14.74 -0.06
N SER A 14 47.33 14.71 1.11
CA SER A 14 47.89 14.19 2.35
C SER A 14 46.85 13.36 3.10
N TRP A 15 47.28 12.52 4.01
CA TRP A 15 46.40 11.75 4.89
C TRP A 15 45.92 12.62 6.06
N HIS A 16 44.63 12.56 6.35
CA HIS A 16 43.99 13.04 7.57
C HIS A 16 42.93 12.05 8.02
N ASP A 17 42.82 11.82 9.34
CA ASP A 17 41.87 10.87 9.90
C ASP A 17 40.41 11.20 9.56
N LYS A 18 40.11 12.47 9.24
CA LYS A 18 38.79 12.87 8.71
C LYS A 18 38.41 12.12 7.43
N TYR A 19 39.37 11.58 6.70
CA TYR A 19 39.07 10.81 5.48
C TYR A 19 38.53 9.41 5.76
N LEU A 20 38.54 8.96 7.02
CA LEU A 20 37.82 7.77 7.46
C LEU A 20 36.31 7.90 7.22
N GLU A 21 35.76 9.11 7.18
CA GLU A 21 34.37 9.33 6.75
C GLU A 21 34.12 8.90 5.31
N TRP A 22 35.10 9.06 4.40
CA TRP A 22 35.03 8.59 3.02
C TRP A 22 35.14 7.07 2.94
N VAL A 23 36.03 6.48 3.73
CA VAL A 23 36.16 5.03 3.84
C VAL A 23 34.85 4.42 4.32
N CYS A 24 34.21 5.00 5.35
CA CYS A 24 32.89 4.63 5.83
C CYS A 24 31.85 4.74 4.71
N GLY A 25 31.84 5.88 4.00
CA GLY A 25 30.90 6.10 2.89
C GLY A 25 31.06 5.11 1.74
N TYR A 26 32.28 4.71 1.41
CA TYR A 26 32.55 3.66 0.42
C TYR A 26 32.09 2.28 0.90
N ALA A 27 32.41 1.92 2.15
CA ALA A 27 32.00 0.64 2.71
C ALA A 27 30.48 0.47 2.75
N ASN A 28 29.76 1.54 3.03
CA ASN A 28 28.31 1.54 3.08
C ASN A 28 27.63 1.58 1.70
N ALA A 29 28.34 2.08 0.68
CA ALA A 29 27.86 2.15 -0.70
C ALA A 29 28.39 0.97 -1.55
N LYS A 30 28.82 1.24 -2.78
CA LYS A 30 29.30 0.24 -3.75
C LYS A 30 30.81 -0.05 -3.68
N GLY A 31 31.46 0.37 -2.61
CA GLY A 31 32.89 0.38 -2.51
C GLY A 31 33.53 1.57 -3.24
N GLY A 32 34.86 1.67 -3.17
CA GLY A 32 35.58 2.74 -3.85
C GLY A 32 37.08 2.75 -3.57
N THR A 33 37.76 3.74 -4.12
CA THR A 33 39.23 3.89 -3.98
C THR A 33 39.58 5.33 -3.61
N LEU A 34 40.34 5.49 -2.54
CA LEU A 34 40.91 6.75 -2.13
C LEU A 34 42.41 6.77 -2.42
N TYR A 35 42.89 7.77 -3.12
CA TYR A 35 44.29 8.00 -3.39
C TYR A 35 44.86 9.13 -2.54
N ILE A 36 45.93 8.88 -1.82
CA ILE A 36 46.66 9.86 -1.00
C ILE A 36 47.99 10.15 -1.65
N GLY A 37 48.37 11.44 -1.75
CA GLY A 37 49.54 11.90 -2.48
C GLY A 37 49.23 12.38 -3.91
N ILE A 38 47.97 12.67 -4.19
CA ILE A 38 47.52 13.20 -5.48
C ILE A 38 46.74 14.47 -5.23
N GLU A 39 47.11 15.55 -5.94
CA GLU A 39 46.43 16.85 -5.89
C GLU A 39 44.99 16.73 -6.43
N ASP A 40 44.02 17.25 -5.69
CA ASP A 40 42.59 17.06 -5.97
C ASP A 40 42.18 17.67 -7.32
N GLY A 41 42.50 18.92 -7.58
CA GLY A 41 42.12 19.62 -8.82
C GLY A 41 42.83 19.13 -10.08
N THR A 42 44.16 19.05 -10.05
CA THR A 42 45.00 18.77 -11.25
C THR A 42 45.24 17.26 -11.46
N LYS A 43 44.96 16.41 -10.45
CA LYS A 43 45.25 14.99 -10.43
C LYS A 43 46.74 14.65 -10.61
N LYS A 44 47.64 15.63 -10.30
CA LYS A 44 49.10 15.44 -10.35
C LYS A 44 49.57 14.71 -9.08
N PRO A 45 50.45 13.73 -9.19
CA PRO A 45 51.07 13.09 -8.03
C PRO A 45 51.97 14.12 -7.31
N VAL A 46 51.67 14.41 -6.05
CA VAL A 46 52.48 15.23 -5.17
C VAL A 46 53.35 14.40 -4.23
N GLY A 47 52.94 13.14 -4.00
CA GLY A 47 53.60 12.22 -3.11
C GLY A 47 53.21 12.39 -1.65
N VAL A 48 53.46 11.37 -0.85
CA VAL A 48 53.21 11.37 0.60
C VAL A 48 54.49 11.47 1.40
N LYS A 49 54.43 12.09 2.58
CA LYS A 49 55.52 12.06 3.57
C LYS A 49 55.40 10.75 4.40
N ASN A 50 56.53 10.12 4.69
CA ASN A 50 56.64 8.91 5.51
C ASN A 50 55.71 7.76 5.03
N PRO A 51 55.82 7.28 3.76
CA PRO A 51 54.90 6.31 3.18
C PRO A 51 54.84 5.00 3.99
N ASN A 52 55.95 4.50 4.52
CA ASN A 52 56.02 3.27 5.31
C ASN A 52 55.19 3.36 6.59
N LYS A 53 55.25 4.51 7.31
CA LYS A 53 54.43 4.73 8.50
C LYS A 53 52.97 4.79 8.15
N LEU A 54 52.56 5.46 7.08
CA LEU A 54 51.17 5.55 6.64
C LEU A 54 50.62 4.18 6.18
N MET A 55 51.47 3.29 5.64
CA MET A 55 51.10 1.92 5.30
C MET A 55 50.74 1.06 6.50
N GLU A 56 51.21 1.43 7.71
CA GLU A 56 50.86 0.79 8.97
C GLU A 56 49.69 1.51 9.66
N ASP A 57 49.73 2.83 9.72
CA ASP A 57 48.76 3.64 10.46
C ASP A 57 47.36 3.59 9.83
N ILE A 58 47.26 3.67 8.50
CA ILE A 58 45.97 3.72 7.80
C ILE A 58 45.15 2.46 7.97
N PRO A 59 45.67 1.23 7.70
CA PRO A 59 44.94 0.00 7.94
C PRO A 59 44.53 -0.19 9.40
N ASN A 60 45.41 0.17 10.34
CA ASN A 60 45.14 0.07 11.77
C ASN A 60 44.01 1.05 12.18
N SER A 61 44.02 2.29 11.69
CA SER A 61 42.98 3.26 11.96
C SER A 61 41.64 2.80 11.40
N ILE A 62 41.59 2.30 10.17
CA ILE A 62 40.38 1.74 9.57
C ILE A 62 39.81 0.60 10.40
N ARG A 63 40.62 -0.38 10.73
CA ARG A 63 40.22 -1.54 11.52
C ARG A 63 39.74 -1.15 12.92
N ASN A 64 40.51 -0.32 13.61
CA ASN A 64 40.22 0.02 15.02
C ASN A 64 38.98 0.91 15.17
N THR A 65 38.69 1.75 14.18
CA THR A 65 37.55 2.70 14.25
C THR A 65 36.27 2.17 13.65
N MET A 66 36.35 1.27 12.66
CA MET A 66 35.19 0.82 11.88
C MET A 66 35.03 -0.70 11.82
N GLY A 67 36.03 -1.48 12.30
CA GLY A 67 35.95 -2.94 12.29
C GLY A 67 36.03 -3.58 10.89
N ILE A 68 36.41 -2.84 9.86
CA ILE A 68 36.56 -3.33 8.48
C ILE A 68 37.99 -3.39 8.04
N VAL A 69 38.23 -4.14 6.96
CA VAL A 69 39.55 -4.24 6.31
C VAL A 69 39.48 -3.56 4.94
N ALA A 70 40.46 -2.72 4.63
CA ALA A 70 40.66 -2.13 3.31
C ALA A 70 42.01 -2.58 2.71
N ASP A 71 42.06 -2.69 1.39
CA ASP A 71 43.32 -2.98 0.70
C ASP A 71 44.16 -1.71 0.56
N VAL A 72 45.19 -1.59 1.36
CA VAL A 72 46.10 -0.45 1.31
C VAL A 72 47.35 -0.85 0.54
N SER A 73 47.80 -0.09 -0.41
CA SER A 73 48.96 -0.35 -1.23
C SER A 73 49.73 0.91 -1.60
N LEU A 74 51.07 0.80 -1.58
CA LEU A 74 51.96 1.84 -2.03
C LEU A 74 52.20 1.73 -3.55
N LEU A 75 52.00 2.80 -4.27
CA LEU A 75 52.20 2.89 -5.72
C LEU A 75 53.20 3.99 -6.04
N LYS A 76 54.06 3.77 -7.03
CA LYS A 76 54.88 4.85 -7.62
C LYS A 76 54.18 5.45 -8.84
N LYS A 77 53.91 6.75 -8.78
CA LYS A 77 53.40 7.54 -9.89
C LYS A 77 54.29 8.71 -10.20
N GLN A 78 54.86 8.75 -11.39
CA GLN A 78 55.81 9.77 -11.81
C GLN A 78 56.95 9.97 -10.80
N GLY A 79 57.50 8.82 -10.29
CA GLY A 79 58.57 8.83 -9.33
C GLY A 79 58.20 9.18 -7.88
N LYS A 80 56.93 9.51 -7.60
CA LYS A 80 56.44 9.86 -6.26
C LYS A 80 55.63 8.75 -5.64
N ASP A 81 55.72 8.60 -4.31
CA ASP A 81 55.00 7.58 -3.54
C ASP A 81 53.54 8.05 -3.30
N VAL A 82 52.59 7.21 -3.71
CA VAL A 82 51.15 7.43 -3.60
C VAL A 82 50.53 6.23 -2.91
N ILE A 83 49.70 6.47 -1.92
CA ILE A 83 48.96 5.36 -1.24
C ILE A 83 47.59 5.22 -1.91
N ARG A 84 47.24 3.99 -2.26
CA ARG A 84 45.94 3.58 -2.72
C ARG A 84 45.21 2.81 -1.63
N ILE A 85 44.05 3.27 -1.21
CA ILE A 85 43.14 2.64 -0.25
C ILE A 85 41.93 2.17 -1.04
N LYS A 86 41.79 0.86 -1.26
CA LYS A 86 40.64 0.26 -1.92
C LYS A 86 39.71 -0.30 -0.85
N VAL A 87 38.49 0.20 -0.82
CA VAL A 87 37.44 -0.16 0.12
C VAL A 87 36.40 -1.00 -0.60
N HIS A 88 36.11 -2.17 -0.09
CA HIS A 88 35.04 -3.04 -0.60
C HIS A 88 33.70 -2.66 0.05
N ALA A 89 32.61 -2.87 -0.69
CA ALA A 89 31.27 -2.72 -0.13
C ALA A 89 31.10 -3.73 1.02
N SER A 90 30.66 -3.23 2.17
CA SER A 90 30.34 -4.07 3.32
C SER A 90 28.92 -4.60 3.22
N SER A 91 28.72 -5.87 3.62
CA SER A 91 27.38 -6.45 3.76
C SER A 91 26.66 -5.96 5.02
N PHE A 92 27.40 -5.41 5.99
CA PHE A 92 26.87 -4.91 7.25
C PHE A 92 26.98 -3.38 7.32
N PRO A 93 26.14 -2.70 8.12
CA PRO A 93 26.25 -1.27 8.34
C PRO A 93 27.60 -0.94 9.01
N VAL A 94 28.33 0.02 8.47
CA VAL A 94 29.60 0.49 9.01
C VAL A 94 29.41 1.90 9.54
N SER A 95 29.75 2.15 10.81
CA SER A 95 29.73 3.47 11.41
C SER A 95 31.16 4.00 11.66
N TYR A 96 31.33 5.29 11.54
CA TYR A 96 32.52 6.01 11.98
C TYR A 96 32.11 7.00 13.07
N GLN A 97 32.65 6.83 14.27
CA GLN A 97 32.29 7.63 15.46
C GLN A 97 30.77 7.69 15.71
N GLY A 98 30.08 6.54 15.57
CA GLY A 98 28.63 6.43 15.75
C GLY A 98 27.78 7.05 14.64
N ARG A 99 28.41 7.54 13.55
CA ARG A 99 27.72 8.15 12.41
C ARG A 99 27.83 7.26 11.18
N PHE A 100 26.75 7.14 10.41
CA PHE A 100 26.72 6.38 9.16
C PHE A 100 26.90 7.34 7.99
N HIS A 101 28.03 7.20 7.28
CA HIS A 101 28.29 7.95 6.06
C HIS A 101 27.94 7.08 4.85
N TYR A 102 27.38 7.69 3.82
CA TYR A 102 27.05 7.04 2.56
C TYR A 102 27.57 7.88 1.40
N ARG A 103 27.97 7.22 0.30
CA ARG A 103 28.43 7.92 -0.89
C ARG A 103 27.45 7.74 -2.05
N THR A 104 26.92 8.85 -2.55
CA THR A 104 26.10 8.88 -3.75
C THR A 104 26.68 9.92 -4.72
N GLY A 105 26.85 9.53 -5.99
CA GLY A 105 27.57 10.37 -6.94
C GLY A 105 28.97 10.74 -6.45
N ALA A 106 29.35 11.98 -6.55
CA ALA A 106 30.62 12.52 -6.04
C ALA A 106 30.51 13.05 -4.60
N VAL A 107 29.35 12.90 -3.93
CA VAL A 107 29.10 13.51 -2.62
C VAL A 107 29.10 12.45 -1.52
N LYS A 108 29.76 12.78 -0.41
CA LYS A 108 29.65 12.05 0.84
C LYS A 108 28.56 12.71 1.69
N MET A 109 27.57 11.91 2.13
CA MET A 109 26.50 12.36 3.02
C MET A 109 26.48 11.57 4.32
N MET A 110 25.99 12.19 5.38
CA MET A 110 25.67 11.49 6.62
C MET A 110 24.19 11.07 6.56
N LEU A 111 23.93 9.79 6.81
CA LEU A 111 22.56 9.28 6.87
C LEU A 111 21.91 9.66 8.20
N THR A 112 20.69 10.18 8.13
CA THR A 112 19.86 10.56 9.29
C THR A 112 18.40 10.24 9.01
N GLY A 113 17.57 10.18 10.07
CA GLY A 113 16.11 9.98 9.94
C GLY A 113 15.71 8.74 9.13
N PRO A 114 14.69 8.83 8.27
CA PRO A 114 14.16 7.69 7.50
C PRO A 114 15.22 7.02 6.62
N ALA A 115 16.12 7.80 6.00
CA ALA A 115 17.19 7.26 5.14
C ALA A 115 18.17 6.37 5.93
N LEU A 116 18.47 6.72 7.18
CA LEU A 116 19.30 5.89 8.06
C LEU A 116 18.55 4.60 8.44
N THR A 117 17.29 4.70 8.80
CA THR A 117 16.47 3.53 9.16
C THR A 117 16.38 2.54 8.00
N GLN A 118 16.07 3.03 6.80
CA GLN A 118 16.02 2.20 5.59
C GLN A 118 17.38 1.51 5.32
N PHE A 119 18.47 2.27 5.37
CA PHE A 119 19.81 1.75 5.18
C PHE A 119 20.16 0.63 6.17
N LEU A 120 19.86 0.82 7.47
CA LEU A 120 20.12 -0.18 8.50
C LEU A 120 19.31 -1.46 8.27
N MET A 121 18.04 -1.33 7.90
CA MET A 121 17.17 -2.46 7.55
C MET A 121 17.70 -3.23 6.34
N GLU A 122 18.04 -2.54 5.26
CA GLU A 122 18.59 -3.16 4.05
C GLU A 122 19.89 -3.94 4.33
N LYS A 123 20.80 -3.34 5.10
CA LYS A 123 22.08 -3.96 5.47
C LYS A 123 21.94 -5.11 6.46
N SER A 124 20.95 -5.08 7.35
CA SER A 124 20.67 -6.19 8.27
C SER A 124 19.92 -7.35 7.62
N GLY A 125 19.47 -7.18 6.37
CA GLY A 125 18.63 -8.15 5.68
C GLY A 125 17.20 -8.24 6.25
N GLN A 126 16.85 -7.36 7.17
CA GLN A 126 15.51 -7.25 7.72
C GLN A 126 14.67 -6.33 6.85
N GLN A 127 13.43 -6.71 6.61
CA GLN A 127 12.46 -5.86 5.93
C GLN A 127 11.54 -5.24 6.97
N TRP A 128 11.04 -4.03 6.69
CA TRP A 128 10.15 -3.31 7.60
C TRP A 128 8.94 -4.16 8.02
N ASP A 129 8.39 -4.92 7.11
CA ASP A 129 7.19 -5.74 7.33
C ASP A 129 7.43 -6.93 8.27
N SER A 130 8.68 -7.40 8.43
CA SER A 130 9.03 -8.56 9.26
C SER A 130 9.46 -8.21 10.70
N VAL A 131 9.73 -6.93 11.00
CA VAL A 131 10.12 -6.54 12.36
C VAL A 131 8.90 -6.37 13.27
N PRO A 132 9.08 -6.51 14.62
CA PRO A 132 8.01 -6.24 15.58
C PRO A 132 7.40 -4.86 15.41
N CYS A 133 6.07 -4.78 15.46
CA CYS A 133 5.34 -3.52 15.36
C CYS A 133 5.69 -2.61 16.54
N PHE A 134 5.89 -1.33 16.24
CA PHE A 134 6.12 -0.32 17.27
C PHE A 134 4.97 -0.31 18.29
N GLY A 135 5.30 -0.17 19.57
CA GLY A 135 4.33 -0.27 20.67
C GLY A 135 4.19 -1.66 21.27
N GLY A 136 4.81 -2.69 20.67
CA GLY A 136 4.85 -4.05 21.24
C GLY A 136 3.46 -4.71 21.34
N HIS A 137 2.57 -4.39 20.41
CA HIS A 137 1.19 -4.89 20.38
C HIS A 137 1.13 -6.41 20.29
N ARG A 138 0.33 -7.05 21.15
CA ARG A 138 0.14 -8.50 21.13
C ARG A 138 -1.03 -8.88 20.20
N ALA A 139 -0.88 -9.96 19.46
CA ALA A 139 -1.94 -10.46 18.58
C ALA A 139 -3.22 -10.86 19.34
N SER A 140 -3.12 -11.18 20.63
CA SER A 140 -4.28 -11.46 21.50
C SER A 140 -5.22 -10.26 21.69
N ASP A 141 -4.73 -9.05 21.51
CA ASP A 141 -5.46 -7.81 21.78
C ASP A 141 -6.20 -7.30 20.52
N PHE A 142 -6.04 -8.00 19.38
CA PHE A 142 -6.58 -7.65 18.09
C PHE A 142 -7.40 -8.77 17.48
N THR A 143 -8.27 -8.43 16.54
CA THR A 143 -9.04 -9.39 15.76
C THR A 143 -8.45 -9.56 14.36
N PHE A 144 -8.62 -10.76 13.80
CA PHE A 144 -8.17 -11.16 12.45
C PHE A 144 -9.32 -11.86 11.71
N ILE A 145 -10.52 -11.31 11.79
CA ILE A 145 -11.73 -11.94 11.23
C ILE A 145 -11.63 -12.00 9.70
N ALA A 146 -11.26 -10.89 9.06
CA ALA A 146 -11.10 -10.83 7.61
C ALA A 146 -10.04 -11.84 7.12
N LEU A 147 -8.89 -11.89 7.81
CA LEU A 147 -7.82 -12.84 7.50
C LEU A 147 -8.27 -14.29 7.64
N LYS A 148 -8.91 -14.64 8.77
CA LYS A 148 -9.39 -16.00 9.04
C LYS A 148 -10.42 -16.47 8.02
N ASN A 149 -11.37 -15.60 7.70
CA ASN A 149 -12.41 -15.91 6.72
C ASN A 149 -11.80 -16.13 5.31
N ARG A 150 -10.92 -15.24 4.91
CA ARG A 150 -10.27 -15.36 3.60
C ARG A 150 -9.37 -16.59 3.52
N TYR A 151 -8.59 -16.88 4.57
CA TYR A 151 -7.73 -18.07 4.62
C TYR A 151 -8.56 -19.35 4.53
N GLN A 152 -9.66 -19.42 5.28
CA GLN A 152 -10.58 -20.56 5.21
C GLN A 152 -11.19 -20.73 3.82
N THR A 153 -11.55 -19.64 3.15
CA THR A 153 -12.05 -19.69 1.76
C THR A 153 -10.97 -20.16 0.79
N ALA A 154 -9.74 -19.67 0.94
CA ALA A 154 -8.63 -19.99 0.03
C ALA A 154 -8.07 -21.41 0.23
N ARG A 155 -8.03 -21.91 1.48
CA ARG A 155 -7.34 -23.17 1.84
C ARG A 155 -8.27 -24.27 2.31
N GLY A 156 -9.53 -23.96 2.61
CA GLY A 156 -10.48 -24.93 3.20
C GLY A 156 -10.24 -25.22 4.69
N GLU A 157 -9.23 -24.60 5.31
CA GLU A 157 -8.77 -24.87 6.67
C GLU A 157 -8.88 -23.63 7.55
N LYS A 158 -9.00 -23.84 8.87
CA LYS A 158 -9.01 -22.73 9.84
C LYS A 158 -7.59 -22.26 10.12
N LEU A 159 -7.39 -20.96 10.11
CA LEU A 159 -6.13 -20.33 10.50
C LEU A 159 -5.83 -20.58 11.99
N THR A 160 -4.68 -21.16 12.29
CA THR A 160 -4.23 -21.51 13.63
C THR A 160 -3.27 -20.44 14.21
N LYS A 161 -2.89 -20.58 15.48
CA LYS A 161 -1.85 -19.73 16.09
C LYS A 161 -0.47 -20.02 15.49
N ASP A 162 -0.18 -21.26 15.15
CA ASP A 162 1.08 -21.67 14.54
C ASP A 162 1.20 -21.11 13.12
N ASP A 163 0.08 -20.97 12.41
CA ASP A 163 0.04 -20.30 11.11
C ASP A 163 0.40 -18.81 11.25
N LEU A 164 -0.09 -18.12 12.27
CA LEU A 164 0.29 -16.72 12.51
C LEU A 164 1.80 -16.55 12.69
N LEU A 165 2.45 -17.48 13.40
CA LEU A 165 3.90 -17.49 13.58
C LEU A 165 4.61 -17.83 12.26
N SER A 166 4.21 -18.91 11.60
CA SER A 166 4.84 -19.39 10.35
C SER A 166 4.68 -18.41 9.18
N PHE A 167 3.64 -17.58 9.19
CA PHE A 167 3.40 -16.51 8.20
C PHE A 167 4.14 -15.22 8.58
N GLY A 168 4.86 -15.19 9.70
CA GLY A 168 5.57 -14.01 10.15
C GLY A 168 4.66 -12.87 10.61
N LEU A 169 3.42 -13.16 11.02
CA LEU A 169 2.47 -12.17 11.55
C LEU A 169 2.74 -11.85 13.01
N VAL A 170 3.33 -12.79 13.72
CA VAL A 170 3.72 -12.66 15.13
C VAL A 170 5.13 -13.21 15.37
N THR A 171 5.76 -12.73 16.41
CA THR A 171 7.01 -13.29 16.95
C THR A 171 6.71 -14.51 17.83
N GLU A 172 7.73 -15.27 18.22
CA GLU A 172 7.61 -16.38 19.18
C GLU A 172 7.01 -15.93 20.53
N THR A 173 7.18 -14.66 20.90
CA THR A 173 6.61 -14.07 22.13
C THR A 173 5.19 -13.60 21.96
N GLY A 174 4.56 -13.76 20.78
CA GLY A 174 3.19 -13.33 20.47
C GLY A 174 3.03 -11.83 20.22
N ILE A 175 4.13 -11.09 20.03
CA ILE A 175 4.11 -9.69 19.61
C ILE A 175 3.88 -9.67 18.09
N MET A 176 2.99 -8.80 17.61
CA MET A 176 2.76 -8.63 16.17
C MET A 176 3.99 -8.04 15.47
N THR A 177 4.29 -8.56 14.29
CA THR A 177 5.14 -7.88 13.32
C THR A 177 4.36 -6.75 12.64
N ASN A 178 5.03 -5.91 11.84
CA ASN A 178 4.32 -4.92 11.03
C ASN A 178 3.35 -5.58 10.03
N THR A 179 3.69 -6.75 9.46
CA THR A 179 2.75 -7.54 8.67
C THR A 179 1.53 -7.96 9.50
N GLY A 180 1.72 -8.47 10.70
CA GLY A 180 0.62 -8.82 11.60
C GLY A 180 -0.28 -7.63 11.92
N ALA A 181 0.33 -6.48 12.19
CA ALA A 181 -0.39 -5.23 12.47
C ALA A 181 -1.20 -4.74 11.26
N LEU A 182 -0.67 -4.85 10.04
CA LEU A 182 -1.39 -4.52 8.80
C LEU A 182 -2.52 -5.51 8.47
N MET A 183 -2.40 -6.76 8.90
CA MET A 183 -3.41 -7.80 8.66
C MET A 183 -4.48 -7.89 9.76
N ALA A 184 -4.33 -7.18 10.88
CA ALA A 184 -5.34 -7.05 11.92
C ALA A 184 -6.54 -6.24 11.40
N ASP A 185 -7.77 -6.60 11.80
CA ASP A 185 -9.00 -5.90 11.34
C ASP A 185 -8.98 -4.41 11.71
N GLU A 186 -8.46 -4.09 12.90
CA GLU A 186 -8.19 -2.71 13.34
C GLU A 186 -6.67 -2.53 13.41
N SER A 187 -6.05 -2.11 12.31
CA SER A 187 -4.60 -1.92 12.27
C SER A 187 -4.14 -0.83 13.24
N PRO A 188 -3.15 -1.09 14.11
CA PRO A 188 -2.55 -0.07 14.96
C PRO A 188 -1.64 0.90 14.18
N ILE A 189 -1.36 0.61 12.91
CA ILE A 189 -0.55 1.46 12.03
C ILE A 189 -1.40 2.60 11.50
N SER A 190 -1.16 3.81 11.98
CA SER A 190 -1.99 5.00 11.72
C SER A 190 -2.11 5.38 10.25
N HIS A 191 -1.09 5.10 9.45
CA HIS A 191 -1.03 5.36 8.01
C HIS A 191 -1.45 4.14 7.15
N SER A 192 -2.07 3.11 7.77
CA SER A 192 -2.78 2.05 7.04
C SER A 192 -4.13 2.58 6.57
N ARG A 193 -4.11 3.31 5.45
CA ARG A 193 -5.25 4.07 4.90
C ARG A 193 -5.27 4.03 3.39
N VAL A 194 -6.47 4.24 2.83
CA VAL A 194 -6.72 4.45 1.41
C VAL A 194 -7.67 5.63 1.24
N PHE A 195 -7.31 6.57 0.40
CA PHE A 195 -8.18 7.66 -0.04
C PHE A 195 -8.76 7.31 -1.41
N CYS A 196 -10.07 7.40 -1.53
CA CYS A 196 -10.78 7.11 -2.77
C CYS A 196 -11.62 8.32 -3.17
N THR A 197 -11.31 8.93 -4.30
CA THR A 197 -12.00 10.12 -4.80
C THR A 197 -12.56 9.89 -6.18
N ARG A 198 -13.83 10.25 -6.41
CA ARG A 198 -14.44 10.33 -7.73
C ARG A 198 -14.51 11.79 -8.15
N TRP A 199 -13.66 12.16 -9.09
CA TRP A 199 -13.59 13.51 -9.66
C TRP A 199 -14.68 13.72 -10.73
N ASN A 200 -15.18 14.95 -10.88
CA ASN A 200 -16.04 15.33 -11.98
C ASN A 200 -15.18 15.84 -13.14
N GLY A 201 -15.12 15.08 -14.23
CA GLY A 201 -14.34 15.45 -15.41
C GLY A 201 -12.97 14.73 -15.50
N LEU A 202 -12.00 15.40 -16.12
CA LEU A 202 -10.71 14.80 -16.50
C LEU A 202 -9.56 15.17 -15.58
N ASP A 203 -9.72 16.17 -14.71
CA ASP A 203 -8.67 16.73 -13.87
C ASP A 203 -9.14 17.04 -12.45
N MET A 204 -8.19 17.21 -11.53
CA MET A 204 -8.39 17.64 -10.13
C MET A 204 -8.43 19.18 -10.03
N THR A 205 -9.05 19.91 -10.98
CA THR A 205 -8.73 21.31 -11.24
C THR A 205 -9.28 22.35 -10.27
N ALA A 206 -10.33 22.04 -9.52
CA ALA A 206 -10.95 23.04 -8.66
C ALA A 206 -11.11 22.59 -7.19
N GLY A 207 -10.48 21.53 -6.77
CA GLY A 207 -10.47 21.09 -5.38
C GLY A 207 -11.73 20.32 -4.97
N VAL A 208 -12.09 20.39 -3.69
CA VAL A 208 -13.16 19.59 -3.07
C VAL A 208 -14.55 19.80 -3.71
N MET A 209 -14.79 20.92 -4.38
CA MET A 209 -16.05 21.23 -5.07
C MET A 209 -16.26 20.38 -6.32
N ASP A 210 -15.20 19.86 -6.92
CA ASP A 210 -15.26 19.08 -8.15
C ASP A 210 -15.25 17.57 -7.94
N ALA A 211 -15.16 17.11 -6.70
CA ALA A 211 -15.31 15.70 -6.36
C ALA A 211 -16.80 15.32 -6.22
N ALA A 212 -17.21 14.28 -6.92
CA ALA A 212 -18.57 13.71 -6.79
C ALA A 212 -18.71 12.86 -5.51
N ASP A 213 -17.65 12.18 -5.09
CA ASP A 213 -17.56 11.42 -3.84
C ASP A 213 -16.09 11.38 -3.38
N ASP A 214 -15.88 11.46 -2.08
CA ASP A 214 -14.56 11.42 -1.45
C ASP A 214 -14.63 10.63 -0.15
N ARG A 215 -13.80 9.61 -0.01
CA ARG A 215 -13.82 8.70 1.14
C ARG A 215 -12.43 8.34 1.61
N GLU A 216 -12.24 8.43 2.90
CA GLU A 216 -11.07 7.93 3.61
C GLU A 216 -11.44 6.61 4.31
N TYR A 217 -10.65 5.58 4.08
CA TYR A 217 -10.74 4.30 4.75
C TYR A 217 -9.48 4.01 5.55
N SER A 218 -9.62 3.49 6.77
CA SER A 218 -8.52 3.08 7.64
C SER A 218 -8.79 1.70 8.23
N GLY A 219 -7.74 0.94 8.54
CA GLY A 219 -7.84 -0.40 9.13
C GLY A 219 -6.91 -1.42 8.51
N GLY A 220 -7.25 -2.69 8.63
CA GLY A 220 -6.49 -3.80 8.06
C GLY A 220 -6.55 -3.85 6.54
N LEU A 221 -5.47 -4.34 5.90
CA LEU A 221 -5.32 -4.30 4.44
C LEU A 221 -6.42 -5.05 3.68
N LEU A 222 -6.92 -6.16 4.21
CA LEU A 222 -8.01 -6.90 3.56
C LEU A 222 -9.32 -6.10 3.54
N GLN A 223 -9.57 -5.30 4.58
CA GLN A 223 -10.71 -4.40 4.61
C GLN A 223 -10.51 -3.21 3.69
N LEU A 224 -9.29 -2.63 3.67
CA LEU A 224 -8.95 -1.53 2.77
C LEU A 224 -9.09 -1.94 1.30
N LEU A 225 -8.59 -3.13 0.94
CA LEU A 225 -8.76 -3.69 -0.39
C LEU A 225 -10.24 -3.78 -0.77
N LYS A 226 -11.06 -4.38 0.11
CA LYS A 226 -12.50 -4.50 -0.13
C LYS A 226 -13.18 -3.13 -0.29
N TYR A 227 -12.87 -2.16 0.56
CA TYR A 227 -13.48 -0.83 0.48
C TYR A 227 -13.09 -0.10 -0.81
N ALA A 228 -11.83 -0.21 -1.23
CA ALA A 228 -11.37 0.38 -2.48
C ALA A 228 -12.03 -0.30 -3.70
N GLU A 229 -12.13 -1.63 -3.72
CA GLU A 229 -12.87 -2.38 -4.75
C GLU A 229 -14.34 -1.97 -4.81
N ASP A 230 -15.01 -1.89 -3.65
CA ASP A 230 -16.41 -1.49 -3.56
C ASP A 230 -16.63 -0.03 -4.01
N PHE A 231 -15.67 0.87 -3.72
CA PHE A 231 -15.69 2.26 -4.20
C PHE A 231 -15.56 2.32 -5.72
N VAL A 232 -14.59 1.62 -6.29
CA VAL A 232 -14.42 1.55 -7.75
C VAL A 232 -15.66 0.95 -8.41
N ARG A 233 -16.22 -0.11 -7.84
CA ARG A 233 -17.46 -0.75 -8.35
C ARG A 233 -18.66 0.20 -8.31
N LEU A 234 -18.79 1.00 -7.28
CA LEU A 234 -19.88 1.98 -7.13
C LEU A 234 -19.81 3.08 -8.20
N HIS A 235 -18.59 3.48 -8.58
CA HIS A 235 -18.35 4.59 -9.50
C HIS A 235 -17.99 4.14 -10.92
N SER A 236 -18.05 2.84 -11.23
CA SER A 236 -17.83 2.28 -12.56
C SER A 236 -19.16 1.91 -13.22
N ARG A 237 -19.32 2.33 -14.45
CA ARG A 237 -20.50 1.99 -15.26
C ARG A 237 -20.44 0.54 -15.69
N ARG A 238 -21.56 -0.15 -15.58
CA ARG A 238 -21.80 -1.47 -16.14
C ARG A 238 -23.01 -1.37 -17.06
N ALA A 239 -22.85 -1.82 -18.30
CA ALA A 239 -23.92 -1.91 -19.27
C ALA A 239 -23.97 -3.30 -19.87
N TRP A 240 -25.09 -3.68 -20.45
CA TRP A 240 -25.22 -4.92 -21.16
C TRP A 240 -26.11 -4.73 -22.39
N HIS A 241 -25.83 -5.52 -23.43
CA HIS A 241 -26.64 -5.58 -24.61
C HIS A 241 -27.10 -7.03 -24.85
N LYS A 242 -28.39 -7.22 -25.12
CA LYS A 242 -28.98 -8.53 -25.38
C LYS A 242 -28.92 -8.81 -26.88
N ARG A 243 -28.27 -9.90 -27.26
CA ARG A 243 -28.29 -10.46 -28.60
C ARG A 243 -29.35 -11.55 -28.72
N PRO A 244 -29.69 -12.04 -29.93
CA PRO A 244 -30.65 -13.13 -30.10
C PRO A 244 -30.29 -14.41 -29.35
N THR A 245 -29.01 -14.72 -29.21
CA THR A 245 -28.51 -15.98 -28.62
C THR A 245 -27.84 -15.82 -27.26
N ASP A 246 -27.36 -14.61 -26.91
CA ASP A 246 -26.60 -14.37 -25.69
C ASP A 246 -26.75 -12.92 -25.18
N ARG A 247 -26.03 -12.62 -24.10
CA ARG A 247 -25.91 -11.28 -23.52
C ARG A 247 -24.44 -10.88 -23.50
N VAL A 248 -24.13 -9.66 -23.96
CA VAL A 248 -22.81 -9.06 -23.86
C VAL A 248 -22.79 -8.02 -22.77
N ASN A 249 -21.82 -8.13 -21.88
CA ASN A 249 -21.60 -7.18 -20.79
C ASN A 249 -20.48 -6.21 -21.19
N PHE A 250 -20.70 -4.93 -20.95
CA PHE A 250 -19.72 -3.85 -21.11
C PHE A 250 -19.26 -3.38 -19.75
N ARG A 251 -17.96 -3.24 -19.58
CA ARG A 251 -17.35 -2.74 -18.36
C ARG A 251 -16.34 -1.65 -18.69
N GLU A 252 -16.31 -0.61 -17.91
CA GLU A 252 -15.34 0.47 -18.06
C GLU A 252 -13.92 -0.01 -17.80
N TYR A 253 -13.77 -0.96 -16.88
CA TYR A 253 -12.47 -1.50 -16.45
C TYR A 253 -12.55 -3.02 -16.27
N PRO A 254 -11.47 -3.77 -16.59
CA PRO A 254 -11.37 -5.18 -16.26
C PRO A 254 -11.29 -5.37 -14.73
N GLU A 255 -12.20 -6.11 -14.12
CA GLU A 255 -12.26 -6.29 -12.64
C GLU A 255 -10.97 -6.85 -12.07
N ARG A 256 -10.40 -7.86 -12.74
CA ARG A 256 -9.12 -8.45 -12.33
C ARG A 256 -7.98 -7.45 -12.34
N SER A 257 -7.94 -6.55 -13.32
CA SER A 257 -6.91 -5.51 -13.42
C SER A 257 -7.03 -4.52 -12.27
N ILE A 258 -8.25 -4.13 -11.89
CA ILE A 258 -8.48 -3.27 -10.73
C ILE A 258 -7.97 -3.94 -9.45
N GLN A 259 -8.39 -5.18 -9.21
CA GLN A 259 -7.99 -5.92 -8.01
C GLN A 259 -6.47 -6.08 -7.92
N GLU A 260 -5.82 -6.52 -9.00
CA GLU A 260 -4.36 -6.68 -9.05
C GLU A 260 -3.61 -5.37 -8.74
N MET A 261 -4.09 -4.24 -9.30
CA MET A 261 -3.42 -2.95 -9.08
C MET A 261 -3.67 -2.38 -7.70
N LEU A 262 -4.85 -2.59 -7.11
CA LEU A 262 -5.12 -2.24 -5.71
C LEU A 262 -4.26 -3.06 -4.75
N ILE A 263 -4.15 -4.36 -4.99
CA ILE A 263 -3.28 -5.24 -4.20
C ILE A 263 -1.83 -4.79 -4.30
N ASN A 264 -1.34 -4.52 -5.51
CA ASN A 264 0.04 -4.05 -5.71
C ASN A 264 0.28 -2.71 -5.00
N GLY A 265 -0.66 -1.78 -5.05
CA GLY A 265 -0.58 -0.50 -4.36
C GLY A 265 -0.51 -0.63 -2.84
N LEU A 266 -1.26 -1.58 -2.25
CA LEU A 266 -1.27 -1.84 -0.81
C LEU A 266 -0.07 -2.66 -0.36
N VAL A 267 0.23 -3.76 -1.05
CA VAL A 267 1.29 -4.71 -0.64
C VAL A 267 2.69 -4.13 -0.86
N HIS A 268 2.89 -3.37 -1.93
CA HIS A 268 4.20 -2.81 -2.27
C HIS A 268 4.39 -1.35 -1.87
N ARG A 269 3.45 -0.76 -1.11
CA ARG A 269 3.58 0.56 -0.50
C ARG A 269 4.87 0.67 0.33
N ASP A 270 5.50 1.82 0.30
CA ASP A 270 6.56 2.15 1.25
C ASP A 270 5.94 2.57 2.60
N TYR A 271 5.95 1.66 3.56
CA TYR A 271 5.40 1.91 4.89
C TYR A 271 6.34 2.71 5.81
N LEU A 272 7.57 3.00 5.37
CA LEU A 272 8.44 3.97 6.05
C LEU A 272 8.03 5.41 5.74
N GLU A 273 7.32 5.62 4.63
CA GLU A 273 6.71 6.92 4.29
C GLU A 273 5.37 7.04 5.04
N THR A 274 5.36 7.91 6.06
CA THR A 274 4.21 8.09 6.96
C THR A 274 3.34 9.31 6.60
N GLY A 275 3.81 10.15 5.70
CA GLY A 275 3.16 11.40 5.29
C GLY A 275 2.31 11.30 4.04
N SER A 276 2.16 10.11 3.45
CA SER A 276 1.38 9.88 2.24
C SER A 276 0.68 8.53 2.30
N GLU A 277 -0.45 8.40 1.67
CA GLU A 277 -1.31 7.21 1.66
C GLU A 277 -1.49 6.67 0.23
N VAL A 278 -2.18 5.53 0.11
CA VAL A 278 -2.61 5.03 -1.20
C VAL A 278 -3.83 5.81 -1.65
N HIS A 279 -3.77 6.36 -2.87
CA HIS A 279 -4.85 7.10 -3.50
C HIS A 279 -5.45 6.32 -4.65
N VAL A 280 -6.78 6.33 -4.75
CA VAL A 280 -7.56 5.78 -5.85
C VAL A 280 -8.42 6.91 -6.41
N ASP A 281 -7.98 7.51 -7.50
CA ASP A 281 -8.62 8.64 -8.14
C ASP A 281 -9.35 8.18 -9.40
N ILE A 282 -10.66 8.38 -9.45
CA ILE A 282 -11.52 8.00 -10.57
C ILE A 282 -11.94 9.27 -11.31
N PHE A 283 -11.51 9.39 -12.57
CA PHE A 283 -11.90 10.41 -13.52
C PHE A 283 -12.91 9.84 -14.52
N ASP A 284 -13.41 10.66 -15.44
CA ASP A 284 -14.36 10.19 -16.46
C ASP A 284 -13.68 9.23 -17.45
N ASP A 285 -12.41 9.46 -17.76
CA ASP A 285 -11.65 8.73 -18.76
C ASP A 285 -10.69 7.68 -18.19
N ARG A 286 -10.43 7.65 -16.87
CA ARG A 286 -9.43 6.75 -16.26
C ARG A 286 -9.60 6.56 -14.76
N ILE A 287 -8.92 5.55 -14.23
CA ILE A 287 -8.60 5.40 -12.80
C ILE A 287 -7.10 5.55 -12.63
N GLU A 288 -6.66 6.32 -11.65
CA GLU A 288 -5.28 6.38 -11.17
C GLU A 288 -5.18 5.75 -9.79
N ILE A 289 -4.23 4.83 -9.62
CA ILE A 289 -3.89 4.23 -8.33
C ILE A 289 -2.46 4.64 -8.02
N THR A 290 -2.28 5.50 -7.02
CA THR A 290 -0.99 6.02 -6.61
C THR A 290 -0.63 5.47 -5.23
N SER A 291 0.56 4.88 -5.10
CA SER A 291 1.09 4.33 -3.86
C SER A 291 2.41 5.00 -3.49
N PRO A 292 2.64 5.33 -2.20
CA PRO A 292 3.90 5.88 -1.72
C PRO A 292 5.10 4.95 -1.98
N GLY A 293 6.20 5.56 -2.42
CA GLY A 293 7.45 4.89 -2.74
C GLY A 293 7.54 4.37 -4.16
N GLY A 294 8.62 4.73 -4.84
CA GLY A 294 8.89 4.31 -6.22
C GLY A 294 9.16 2.81 -6.37
N MET A 295 9.40 2.36 -7.59
CA MET A 295 9.78 0.97 -7.85
C MET A 295 11.08 0.60 -7.12
N PRO A 296 11.14 -0.52 -6.38
CA PRO A 296 12.37 -0.95 -5.74
C PRO A 296 13.51 -1.18 -6.74
N GLY A 297 14.67 -0.58 -6.48
CA GLY A 297 15.88 -0.70 -7.30
C GLY A 297 16.31 0.61 -7.95
N GLU A 298 17.26 0.52 -8.90
CA GLU A 298 17.89 1.71 -9.52
C GLU A 298 17.14 2.24 -10.75
N ARG A 299 16.27 1.41 -11.35
CA ARG A 299 15.57 1.73 -12.60
C ARG A 299 14.13 2.09 -12.33
N LYS A 300 13.67 3.15 -12.97
CA LYS A 300 12.24 3.52 -13.01
C LYS A 300 11.48 2.58 -13.94
N VAL A 301 10.18 2.41 -13.70
CA VAL A 301 9.34 1.52 -14.53
C VAL A 301 9.29 1.96 -15.98
N GLN A 302 9.28 3.25 -16.26
CA GLN A 302 9.25 3.83 -17.61
C GLN A 302 10.55 3.65 -18.41
N GLU A 303 11.64 3.24 -17.78
CA GLU A 303 12.91 2.92 -18.45
C GLU A 303 12.95 1.50 -19.05
N TYR A 304 11.92 0.69 -18.80
CA TYR A 304 11.82 -0.64 -19.36
C TYR A 304 11.09 -0.58 -20.71
N ALA A 305 11.77 -1.01 -21.78
CA ALA A 305 11.17 -1.07 -23.12
C ALA A 305 9.98 -2.04 -23.21
N ASN A 306 9.88 -3.01 -22.31
CA ASN A 306 8.79 -3.97 -22.24
C ASN A 306 8.38 -4.19 -20.77
N ILE A 307 7.21 -3.70 -20.44
CA ILE A 307 6.64 -3.77 -19.09
C ILE A 307 6.42 -5.23 -18.63
N CYS A 308 6.12 -6.14 -19.55
CA CYS A 308 5.95 -7.56 -19.25
C CYS A 308 7.27 -8.26 -18.83
N ARG A 309 8.41 -7.59 -18.99
CA ARG A 309 9.75 -8.09 -18.62
C ARG A 309 10.33 -7.40 -17.36
N ILE A 310 9.53 -6.61 -16.66
CA ILE A 310 9.95 -6.01 -15.41
C ILE A 310 10.17 -7.12 -14.37
N PRO A 311 11.35 -7.19 -13.74
CA PRO A 311 11.61 -8.19 -12.71
C PRO A 311 10.67 -7.99 -11.52
N SER A 312 10.09 -9.06 -11.01
CA SER A 312 9.32 -9.03 -9.76
C SER A 312 10.24 -8.64 -8.60
N ARG A 313 9.93 -7.53 -7.94
CA ARG A 313 10.65 -7.06 -6.75
C ARG A 313 9.63 -6.77 -5.65
N ARG A 314 9.79 -7.44 -4.52
CA ARG A 314 8.88 -7.33 -3.40
C ARG A 314 9.47 -6.38 -2.37
N ARG A 315 8.84 -5.22 -2.12
CA ARG A 315 9.24 -4.31 -1.06
C ARG A 315 8.94 -4.92 0.31
N ASN A 316 7.73 -5.46 0.49
CA ASN A 316 7.25 -6.08 1.71
C ASN A 316 7.07 -7.59 1.45
N LYS A 317 8.14 -8.36 1.66
CA LYS A 317 8.17 -9.78 1.30
C LYS A 317 7.22 -10.61 2.15
N CYS A 318 7.21 -10.38 3.47
CA CYS A 318 6.36 -11.11 4.40
C CYS A 318 4.88 -10.86 4.07
N LEU A 319 4.52 -9.61 3.84
CA LEU A 319 3.17 -9.22 3.44
C LEU A 319 2.75 -9.85 2.09
N ALA A 320 3.63 -9.81 1.09
CA ALA A 320 3.40 -10.43 -0.21
C ALA A 320 3.21 -11.95 -0.10
N ASP A 321 3.99 -12.63 0.74
CA ASP A 321 3.85 -14.07 0.98
C ASP A 321 2.51 -14.40 1.67
N VAL A 322 1.98 -13.52 2.53
CA VAL A 322 0.63 -13.67 3.10
C VAL A 322 -0.44 -13.53 2.03
N PHE A 323 -0.38 -12.48 1.19
CA PHE A 323 -1.34 -12.27 0.11
C PHE A 323 -1.32 -13.40 -0.93
N GLU A 324 -0.16 -14.00 -1.17
CA GLU A 324 -0.04 -15.20 -2.00
C GLU A 324 -0.75 -16.41 -1.37
N ARG A 325 -0.59 -16.64 -0.06
CA ARG A 325 -1.28 -17.73 0.66
C ARG A 325 -2.80 -17.55 0.70
N LEU A 326 -3.27 -16.31 0.54
CA LEU A 326 -4.68 -15.97 0.44
C LEU A 326 -5.22 -16.02 -1.01
N ASP A 327 -4.42 -16.49 -1.98
CA ASP A 327 -4.72 -16.54 -3.41
C ASP A 327 -5.07 -15.18 -4.04
N PHE A 328 -4.46 -14.11 -3.51
CA PHE A 328 -4.56 -12.78 -4.09
C PHE A 328 -3.43 -12.45 -5.05
N MET A 329 -2.27 -13.07 -4.90
CA MET A 329 -1.06 -12.80 -5.69
C MET A 329 -0.43 -14.08 -6.20
N GLU A 330 0.27 -14.00 -7.35
CA GLU A 330 1.05 -15.10 -7.89
C GLU A 330 2.57 -14.86 -7.68
N ARG A 331 3.33 -15.93 -7.42
CA ARG A 331 4.79 -15.88 -7.22
C ARG A 331 5.59 -15.34 -8.41
N LYS A 332 5.06 -15.50 -9.61
CA LYS A 332 5.84 -15.32 -10.85
C LYS A 332 5.92 -13.88 -11.36
N GLY A 333 5.36 -12.89 -10.66
CA GLY A 333 5.37 -11.48 -11.10
C GLY A 333 4.64 -11.28 -12.42
N SER A 334 3.56 -12.02 -12.65
CA SER A 334 2.77 -11.99 -13.89
C SER A 334 1.73 -10.87 -13.92
N GLY A 335 1.58 -10.08 -12.84
CA GLY A 335 0.51 -9.09 -12.69
C GLY A 335 0.45 -8.06 -13.81
N PHE A 336 1.56 -7.40 -14.11
CA PHE A 336 1.61 -6.43 -15.22
C PHE A 336 1.35 -7.07 -16.59
N LYS A 337 1.84 -8.29 -16.82
CA LYS A 337 1.57 -9.02 -18.07
C LYS A 337 0.07 -9.29 -18.22
N LYS A 338 -0.58 -9.77 -17.17
CA LYS A 338 -2.03 -10.05 -17.18
C LYS A 338 -2.85 -8.78 -17.31
N LEU A 339 -2.44 -7.69 -16.65
CA LEU A 339 -3.04 -6.37 -16.82
C LEU A 339 -3.08 -5.96 -18.30
N TYR A 340 -1.96 -6.07 -18.99
CA TYR A 340 -1.88 -5.71 -20.41
C TYR A 340 -2.69 -6.66 -21.29
N GLU A 341 -2.63 -7.97 -21.04
CA GLU A 341 -3.42 -8.97 -21.76
C GLU A 341 -4.93 -8.75 -21.63
N ASP A 342 -5.41 -8.39 -20.42
CA ASP A 342 -6.82 -8.10 -20.17
C ASP A 342 -7.27 -6.86 -20.97
N TYR A 343 -6.46 -5.79 -20.94
CA TYR A 343 -6.75 -4.58 -21.70
C TYR A 343 -6.64 -4.80 -23.21
N GLU A 344 -5.65 -5.56 -23.70
CA GLU A 344 -5.49 -5.88 -25.12
C GLU A 344 -6.69 -6.65 -25.65
N LYS A 345 -7.17 -7.68 -24.92
CA LYS A 345 -8.35 -8.46 -25.31
C LYS A 345 -9.63 -7.63 -25.38
N LEU A 346 -9.82 -6.72 -24.42
CA LEU A 346 -11.05 -5.93 -24.32
C LEU A 346 -11.03 -4.70 -25.25
N SER A 347 -9.87 -4.20 -25.64
CA SER A 347 -9.73 -2.99 -26.45
C SER A 347 -9.68 -3.24 -27.95
N VAL A 348 -9.74 -4.50 -28.42
CA VAL A 348 -9.55 -4.86 -29.85
C VAL A 348 -10.49 -4.08 -30.79
N ASN A 349 -11.72 -3.81 -30.36
CA ASN A 349 -12.72 -3.11 -31.18
C ASN A 349 -13.06 -1.69 -30.70
N LEU A 350 -12.44 -1.26 -29.59
CA LEU A 350 -12.75 0.02 -28.93
C LEU A 350 -11.61 1.05 -29.05
N GLY A 351 -10.67 0.83 -29.99
CA GLY A 351 -9.44 1.59 -30.05
C GLY A 351 -8.45 1.13 -28.97
N LYS A 352 -7.16 1.06 -29.31
CA LYS A 352 -6.14 0.53 -28.42
C LYS A 352 -5.87 1.49 -27.25
N ARG A 353 -6.52 1.24 -26.12
CA ARG A 353 -6.31 1.96 -24.84
C ARG A 353 -5.57 1.03 -23.90
N MET A 354 -4.35 1.38 -23.57
CA MET A 354 -3.49 0.53 -22.74
C MET A 354 -3.16 1.22 -21.43
N PRO A 355 -3.05 0.47 -20.33
CA PRO A 355 -2.58 1.01 -19.06
C PRO A 355 -1.20 1.63 -19.15
N SER A 356 -0.92 2.62 -18.34
CA SER A 356 0.41 3.19 -18.16
C SER A 356 0.89 3.05 -16.72
N LEU A 357 2.20 2.93 -16.57
CA LEU A 357 2.88 2.81 -15.29
C LEU A 357 3.91 3.93 -15.19
N GLU A 358 3.96 4.58 -14.04
CA GLU A 358 4.90 5.63 -13.73
C GLU A 358 5.52 5.38 -12.35
N SER A 359 6.81 5.59 -12.21
CA SER A 359 7.52 5.45 -10.95
C SER A 359 8.53 6.57 -10.79
N GLU A 360 8.38 7.34 -9.72
CA GLU A 360 9.37 8.30 -9.25
C GLU A 360 10.01 7.81 -7.94
N SER A 361 10.84 8.63 -7.29
CA SER A 361 11.50 8.24 -6.04
C SER A 361 10.52 8.05 -4.88
N ASP A 362 9.43 8.79 -4.89
CA ASP A 362 8.45 8.97 -3.81
C ASP A 362 7.11 8.32 -4.08
N TYR A 363 6.79 7.97 -5.34
CA TYR A 363 5.53 7.30 -5.68
C TYR A 363 5.65 6.29 -6.82
N PHE A 364 4.68 5.39 -6.86
CA PHE A 364 4.36 4.52 -7.99
C PHE A 364 2.90 4.72 -8.37
N ARG A 365 2.64 5.02 -9.66
CA ARG A 365 1.30 5.26 -10.19
C ARG A 365 0.96 4.29 -11.31
N VAL A 366 -0.25 3.77 -11.27
CA VAL A 366 -0.87 3.02 -12.36
C VAL A 366 -2.07 3.78 -12.87
N THR A 367 -2.13 4.01 -14.18
CA THR A 367 -3.27 4.60 -14.84
C THR A 367 -4.00 3.54 -15.66
N LEU A 368 -5.26 3.32 -15.36
CA LEU A 368 -6.16 2.38 -16.02
C LEU A 368 -7.15 3.18 -16.86
N PRO A 369 -7.06 3.19 -18.21
CA PRO A 369 -7.99 3.93 -19.05
C PRO A 369 -9.39 3.32 -19.01
N ASN A 370 -10.42 4.19 -19.04
CA ASN A 370 -11.82 3.80 -19.19
C ASN A 370 -12.05 3.33 -20.62
N LEU A 371 -12.41 2.04 -20.79
CA LEU A 371 -12.61 1.42 -22.09
C LEU A 371 -13.85 1.94 -22.82
N LEU A 372 -14.83 2.47 -22.10
CA LEU A 372 -16.10 2.95 -22.66
C LEU A 372 -16.14 4.46 -22.85
N TYR A 373 -15.12 5.19 -22.39
CA TYR A 373 -15.10 6.65 -22.47
C TYR A 373 -15.10 7.14 -23.93
N GLY A 374 -16.00 8.09 -24.23
CA GLY A 374 -16.14 8.72 -25.55
C GLY A 374 -16.86 7.88 -26.60
N PHE A 375 -17.43 6.72 -26.23
CA PHE A 375 -18.29 5.94 -27.13
C PHE A 375 -19.76 6.16 -26.82
N THR A 376 -20.59 6.24 -27.89
CA THR A 376 -22.05 6.17 -27.73
C THR A 376 -22.50 4.72 -27.57
N ASP A 377 -23.72 4.51 -27.05
CA ASP A 377 -24.27 3.17 -26.89
C ASP A 377 -24.37 2.42 -28.23
N GLU A 378 -24.71 3.11 -29.33
CA GLU A 378 -24.76 2.55 -30.68
C GLU A 378 -23.37 2.09 -31.16
N GLN A 379 -22.31 2.87 -30.88
CA GLN A 379 -20.94 2.50 -31.24
C GLN A 379 -20.46 1.28 -30.47
N LEU A 380 -20.83 1.18 -29.18
CA LEU A 380 -20.50 0.00 -28.36
C LEU A 380 -21.20 -1.26 -28.88
N VAL A 381 -22.48 -1.17 -29.23
CA VAL A 381 -23.24 -2.27 -29.82
C VAL A 381 -22.62 -2.70 -31.15
N ALA A 382 -22.33 -1.75 -32.06
CA ALA A 382 -21.74 -2.04 -33.36
C ALA A 382 -20.33 -2.68 -33.24
N ALA A 383 -19.53 -2.25 -32.28
CA ALA A 383 -18.22 -2.84 -32.02
C ALA A 383 -18.28 -4.31 -31.63
N VAL A 384 -19.36 -4.70 -30.96
CA VAL A 384 -19.61 -6.08 -30.54
C VAL A 384 -20.16 -6.93 -31.66
N ASP A 385 -21.12 -6.44 -32.43
CA ASP A 385 -21.77 -7.20 -33.50
C ASP A 385 -20.81 -7.50 -34.67
N ASN A 386 -19.80 -6.65 -34.86
CA ASN A 386 -18.75 -6.83 -35.88
C ASN A 386 -17.58 -7.71 -35.43
N SER A 387 -17.59 -8.22 -34.18
CA SER A 387 -16.49 -9.04 -33.66
C SER A 387 -16.81 -10.53 -33.75
N GLU A 388 -15.97 -11.32 -34.46
CA GLU A 388 -15.92 -12.78 -34.34
C GLU A 388 -15.49 -13.24 -32.92
N TYR A 389 -14.89 -12.33 -32.15
CA TYR A 389 -14.53 -12.51 -30.74
C TYR A 389 -15.44 -11.60 -29.91
N GLY A 390 -16.42 -12.20 -29.24
CA GLY A 390 -17.27 -11.47 -28.31
C GLY A 390 -16.44 -10.61 -27.33
N VAL A 391 -16.75 -9.31 -27.27
CA VAL A 391 -16.23 -8.42 -26.22
C VAL A 391 -16.67 -9.04 -24.89
N ALA A 392 -15.71 -9.56 -24.15
CA ALA A 392 -15.87 -10.18 -22.84
C ALA A 392 -17.02 -11.20 -22.77
N LYS A 393 -16.88 -12.35 -23.42
CA LYS A 393 -17.35 -13.56 -22.76
C LYS A 393 -16.61 -13.62 -21.43
N ASP A 394 -17.33 -13.65 -20.32
CA ASP A 394 -16.79 -14.25 -19.11
C ASP A 394 -16.31 -15.64 -19.57
N VAL A 395 -15.00 -15.77 -19.83
CA VAL A 395 -14.36 -17.04 -20.04
C VAL A 395 -14.27 -17.64 -18.65
N THR A 396 -15.38 -18.21 -18.19
CA THR A 396 -15.32 -19.32 -17.28
C THR A 396 -14.49 -20.35 -18.03
N HIS A 397 -13.23 -20.49 -17.66
CA HIS A 397 -12.37 -21.56 -18.11
C HIS A 397 -13.03 -22.89 -17.71
N THR A 398 -13.78 -23.49 -18.65
CA THR A 398 -14.00 -24.93 -18.65
C THR A 398 -12.71 -25.59 -19.15
N ALA A 399 -11.70 -25.63 -18.27
CA ALA A 399 -10.56 -26.53 -18.41
C ALA A 399 -10.10 -26.87 -16.99
N ASN A 400 -10.45 -28.05 -16.58
CA ASN A 400 -10.22 -28.73 -15.30
C ASN A 400 -11.31 -28.49 -14.24
N ALA A 401 -12.32 -29.35 -14.33
CA ALA A 401 -13.25 -29.66 -13.27
C ALA A 401 -12.50 -30.11 -12.00
N HIS A 402 -12.23 -29.16 -11.14
CA HIS A 402 -11.97 -29.30 -9.70
C HIS A 402 -11.39 -27.96 -9.20
N HIS A 403 -12.19 -26.91 -9.07
CA HIS A 403 -11.99 -25.82 -8.10
C HIS A 403 -12.79 -24.51 -8.33
N ASP A 404 -13.80 -24.46 -9.24
CA ASP A 404 -14.52 -23.21 -9.51
C ASP A 404 -16.02 -23.23 -9.18
N THR A 405 -16.43 -23.91 -8.12
CA THR A 405 -17.86 -23.94 -7.71
C THR A 405 -18.22 -23.00 -6.55
N HIS A 406 -17.35 -22.04 -6.17
CA HIS A 406 -17.66 -21.13 -5.05
C HIS A 406 -17.57 -19.63 -5.33
N HIS A 407 -17.41 -19.19 -6.58
CA HIS A 407 -17.33 -17.75 -6.87
C HIS A 407 -18.65 -17.10 -7.35
N ASP A 408 -19.67 -17.86 -7.72
CA ASP A 408 -20.90 -17.31 -8.32
C ASP A 408 -22.12 -17.23 -7.39
N THR A 409 -22.03 -17.66 -6.13
CA THR A 409 -23.20 -17.66 -5.21
C THR A 409 -23.31 -16.44 -4.29
N TYR A 410 -22.45 -15.42 -4.43
CA TYR A 410 -22.56 -14.20 -3.61
C TYR A 410 -23.02 -12.95 -4.38
N HIS A 411 -23.46 -13.06 -5.64
CA HIS A 411 -23.73 -11.88 -6.48
C HIS A 411 -25.18 -11.59 -6.85
N ASP A 412 -26.15 -12.39 -6.46
CA ASP A 412 -27.54 -12.19 -6.95
C ASP A 412 -28.63 -12.15 -5.88
N THR A 413 -28.38 -11.55 -4.71
CA THR A 413 -29.49 -11.28 -3.77
C THR A 413 -29.44 -9.88 -3.18
N TYR A 414 -29.58 -8.85 -4.02
CA TYR A 414 -30.13 -7.57 -3.63
C TYR A 414 -31.15 -7.10 -4.68
N HIS A 415 -32.18 -7.87 -4.87
CA HIS A 415 -33.46 -7.39 -5.36
C HIS A 415 -34.45 -7.34 -4.22
N ASP A 416 -35.11 -6.18 -4.12
CA ASP A 416 -36.27 -5.94 -3.30
C ASP A 416 -37.22 -7.14 -3.31
N THR A 417 -37.31 -7.83 -2.21
CA THR A 417 -38.55 -8.52 -1.80
C THR A 417 -38.62 -8.44 -0.29
N HIS A 418 -39.64 -7.73 0.15
CA HIS A 418 -40.21 -7.88 1.47
C HIS A 418 -40.55 -9.37 1.71
N HIS A 419 -40.26 -9.78 2.89
CA HIS A 419 -40.86 -10.78 3.76
C HIS A 419 -39.96 -11.88 4.26
N ASP A 420 -39.94 -11.88 5.60
CA ASP A 420 -39.92 -12.99 6.55
C ASP A 420 -38.57 -13.50 7.08
N THR A 421 -38.33 -12.99 8.32
CA THR A 421 -37.96 -13.74 9.53
C THR A 421 -36.75 -14.67 9.50
N TYR A 422 -35.61 -14.14 10.01
CA TYR A 422 -34.90 -14.78 11.12
C TYR A 422 -34.23 -13.68 11.95
N HIS A 423 -34.70 -13.50 13.19
CA HIS A 423 -34.17 -12.57 14.17
C HIS A 423 -32.89 -13.14 14.78
N GLU A 424 -31.72 -12.71 14.30
CA GLU A 424 -30.57 -12.62 15.18
C GLU A 424 -30.65 -11.29 15.93
N GLU A 425 -30.96 -11.31 17.21
CA GLU A 425 -30.92 -10.14 18.10
C GLU A 425 -29.48 -9.61 18.14
N LYS A 426 -29.23 -8.55 17.41
CA LYS A 426 -27.95 -7.81 17.49
C LYS A 426 -27.78 -7.29 18.93
N VAL A 427 -26.78 -7.76 19.65
CA VAL A 427 -26.40 -7.22 20.96
C VAL A 427 -25.92 -5.77 20.76
N LEU A 428 -26.71 -4.81 21.26
CA LEU A 428 -26.38 -3.39 21.18
C LEU A 428 -25.21 -3.05 22.10
N LYS A 429 -24.28 -2.21 21.61
CA LYS A 429 -23.16 -1.71 22.39
C LYS A 429 -23.63 -0.66 23.42
N PRO A 430 -22.92 -0.47 24.55
CA PRO A 430 -23.33 0.48 25.61
C PRO A 430 -23.63 1.89 25.10
N ASN A 431 -22.83 2.41 24.18
CA ASN A 431 -23.03 3.74 23.59
C ASN A 431 -24.19 3.79 22.58
N GLU A 432 -24.53 2.69 21.89
CA GLU A 432 -25.72 2.60 21.05
C GLU A 432 -26.98 2.66 21.94
N ILE A 433 -26.98 1.96 23.07
CA ILE A 433 -28.06 2.02 24.07
C ILE A 433 -28.18 3.44 24.66
N LYS A 434 -27.04 4.09 24.98
CA LYS A 434 -27.03 5.49 25.47
C LYS A 434 -27.69 6.42 24.46
N LEU A 435 -27.40 6.28 23.17
CA LEU A 435 -28.00 7.09 22.11
C LEU A 435 -29.52 6.85 21.97
N LEU A 436 -29.96 5.60 22.02
CA LEU A 436 -31.40 5.28 21.99
C LEU A 436 -32.13 5.88 23.21
N LYS A 437 -31.54 5.83 24.42
CA LYS A 437 -32.09 6.46 25.64
C LYS A 437 -32.21 7.98 25.50
N ILE A 438 -31.20 8.65 24.94
CA ILE A 438 -31.24 10.09 24.67
C ILE A 438 -32.38 10.44 23.71
N LEU A 439 -32.55 9.67 22.62
CA LEU A 439 -33.66 9.87 21.69
C LEU A 439 -35.03 9.54 22.31
N ALA A 440 -35.10 8.56 23.19
CA ALA A 440 -36.34 8.26 23.95
C ALA A 440 -36.76 9.42 24.84
N LEU A 441 -35.79 10.05 25.52
CA LEU A 441 -36.04 11.17 26.45
C LEU A 441 -36.41 12.47 25.72
N HIS A 442 -35.77 12.79 24.63
CA HIS A 442 -35.88 14.08 23.94
C HIS A 442 -36.72 14.04 22.63
N GLY A 443 -37.15 12.87 22.19
CA GLY A 443 -37.97 12.68 20.97
C GLY A 443 -37.15 12.80 19.70
N GLU A 444 -36.99 14.01 19.17
CA GLU A 444 -36.29 14.28 17.91
C GLU A 444 -35.10 15.21 18.12
N LEU A 445 -33.88 14.74 17.79
CA LEU A 445 -32.65 15.51 17.94
C LEU A 445 -31.87 15.61 16.65
N GLY A 446 -31.23 16.76 16.42
CA GLY A 446 -30.26 16.98 15.36
C GLY A 446 -28.91 16.30 15.66
N ALA A 447 -28.09 16.10 14.63
CA ALA A 447 -26.76 15.50 14.81
C ALA A 447 -25.84 16.30 15.75
N ALA A 448 -25.98 17.65 15.78
CA ALA A 448 -25.20 18.52 16.65
C ALA A 448 -25.58 18.33 18.12
N ASP A 449 -26.88 18.23 18.42
CA ASP A 449 -27.37 18.03 19.78
C ASP A 449 -27.04 16.63 20.29
N LEU A 450 -27.23 15.60 19.44
CA LEU A 450 -26.83 14.23 19.78
C LEU A 450 -25.34 14.13 20.07
N ARG A 451 -24.49 14.80 19.27
CA ARG A 451 -23.05 14.83 19.50
C ARG A 451 -22.71 15.43 20.86
N LYS A 452 -23.37 16.53 21.24
CA LYS A 452 -23.16 17.19 22.53
C LYS A 452 -23.62 16.29 23.70
N SER A 453 -24.81 15.70 23.58
CA SER A 453 -25.36 14.81 24.62
C SER A 453 -24.60 13.49 24.80
N MET A 454 -23.93 13.02 23.72
CA MET A 454 -23.08 11.82 23.72
C MET A 454 -21.63 12.12 24.10
N GLU A 455 -21.25 13.41 24.25
CA GLU A 455 -19.88 13.87 24.54
C GLU A 455 -18.86 13.43 23.47
N ILE A 456 -19.30 13.35 22.20
CA ILE A 456 -18.45 12.90 21.08
C ILE A 456 -17.72 14.10 20.49
N LYS A 457 -16.39 14.00 20.37
CA LYS A 457 -15.55 15.09 19.87
C LYS A 457 -15.77 15.39 18.40
N TYR A 458 -15.90 14.36 17.55
CA TYR A 458 -16.01 14.50 16.10
C TYR A 458 -17.39 14.09 15.58
N SER A 459 -17.92 14.87 14.62
CA SER A 459 -19.22 14.60 13.99
C SER A 459 -19.23 13.35 13.10
N SER A 460 -18.10 12.99 12.53
CA SER A 460 -17.87 11.74 11.77
C SER A 460 -18.08 10.52 12.68
N ASP A 461 -17.52 10.53 13.88
CA ASP A 461 -17.63 9.41 14.82
C ASP A 461 -19.08 9.17 15.25
N LEU A 462 -19.84 10.24 15.52
CA LEU A 462 -21.27 10.10 15.82
C LEU A 462 -22.02 9.45 14.65
N ARG A 463 -21.75 9.92 13.42
CA ARG A 463 -22.48 9.47 12.23
C ARG A 463 -22.14 8.04 11.88
N GLU A 464 -20.87 7.70 11.79
CA GLU A 464 -20.44 6.40 11.26
C GLU A 464 -20.50 5.28 12.33
N ARG A 465 -20.15 5.59 13.59
CA ARG A 465 -20.09 4.57 14.66
C ARG A 465 -21.43 4.31 15.33
N TYR A 466 -22.35 5.29 15.34
CA TYR A 466 -23.61 5.18 16.11
C TYR A 466 -24.86 5.39 15.26
N LEU A 467 -24.97 6.51 14.52
CA LEU A 467 -26.21 6.82 13.78
C LEU A 467 -26.43 5.86 12.61
N ARG A 468 -25.40 5.59 11.82
CA ARG A 468 -25.50 4.73 10.63
C ARG A 468 -25.84 3.28 10.98
N PRO A 469 -25.23 2.62 11.97
CA PRO A 469 -25.61 1.27 12.39
C PRO A 469 -27.03 1.18 12.90
N LEU A 470 -27.48 2.15 13.72
CA LEU A 470 -28.84 2.17 14.29
C LEU A 470 -29.90 2.47 13.23
N TYR A 471 -29.57 3.29 12.24
CA TYR A 471 -30.44 3.53 11.08
C TYR A 471 -30.57 2.27 10.20
N ARG A 472 -29.46 1.59 9.89
CA ARG A 472 -29.46 0.36 9.09
C ARG A 472 -30.22 -0.79 9.73
N THR A 473 -30.19 -0.88 11.06
CA THR A 473 -30.94 -1.89 11.82
C THR A 473 -32.41 -1.49 12.05
N GLY A 474 -32.79 -0.28 11.62
CA GLY A 474 -34.14 0.22 11.74
C GLY A 474 -34.53 0.64 13.17
N TYR A 475 -33.60 0.89 14.08
CA TYR A 475 -33.89 1.38 15.43
C TYR A 475 -34.14 2.89 15.47
N ILE A 476 -33.56 3.64 14.54
CA ILE A 476 -33.79 5.07 14.37
C ILE A 476 -34.14 5.38 12.91
N GLU A 477 -34.82 6.49 12.70
CA GLU A 477 -35.16 6.98 11.36
C GLU A 477 -34.91 8.48 11.22
N PHE A 478 -34.85 8.94 9.96
CA PHE A 478 -34.76 10.35 9.61
C PHE A 478 -36.13 11.03 9.69
N THR A 479 -36.20 12.23 10.26
CA THR A 479 -37.43 13.03 10.25
C THR A 479 -37.74 13.59 8.86
N LEU A 480 -36.72 13.78 8.00
CA LEU A 480 -36.84 14.21 6.61
C LEU A 480 -36.22 13.15 5.68
N PRO A 481 -36.92 12.05 5.38
CA PRO A 481 -36.34 10.94 4.62
C PRO A 481 -35.94 11.30 3.19
N ASN A 482 -36.63 12.26 2.55
CA ASN A 482 -36.35 12.73 1.21
C ASN A 482 -35.29 13.85 1.15
N ALA A 483 -34.85 14.36 2.30
CA ALA A 483 -33.87 15.43 2.41
C ALA A 483 -32.80 15.08 3.45
N LYS A 484 -32.18 13.92 3.31
CA LYS A 484 -31.23 13.33 4.29
C LYS A 484 -30.02 14.22 4.61
N ARG A 485 -29.65 15.15 3.70
CA ARG A 485 -28.53 16.10 3.87
C ARG A 485 -28.97 17.49 4.36
N SER A 486 -30.26 17.69 4.67
CA SER A 486 -30.76 18.98 5.17
C SER A 486 -30.12 19.34 6.51
N LYS A 487 -29.78 20.62 6.71
CA LYS A 487 -29.34 21.15 8.02
C LYS A 487 -30.41 21.02 9.09
N LEU A 488 -31.68 20.85 8.69
CA LEU A 488 -32.84 20.65 9.57
C LEU A 488 -33.11 19.17 9.87
N GLN A 489 -32.29 18.25 9.34
CA GLN A 489 -32.45 16.82 9.56
C GLN A 489 -32.29 16.47 11.04
N LYS A 490 -33.28 15.76 11.59
CA LYS A 490 -33.25 15.17 12.93
C LYS A 490 -33.39 13.66 12.85
N TYR A 491 -33.13 13.02 13.97
CA TYR A 491 -33.25 11.57 14.16
C TYR A 491 -34.29 11.31 15.25
N ARG A 492 -35.07 10.23 15.09
CA ARG A 492 -36.04 9.77 16.09
C ARG A 492 -36.05 8.25 16.17
N LEU A 493 -36.57 7.71 17.29
CA LEU A 493 -36.78 6.29 17.45
C LEU A 493 -37.92 5.77 16.56
N THR A 494 -37.70 4.62 15.95
CA THR A 494 -38.78 3.85 15.31
C THR A 494 -39.58 3.05 16.37
N ALA A 495 -40.67 2.39 15.98
CA ALA A 495 -41.40 1.44 16.83
C ALA A 495 -40.44 0.34 17.34
N LYS A 496 -39.66 -0.24 16.43
CA LYS A 496 -38.64 -1.28 16.72
C LYS A 496 -37.57 -0.78 17.71
N GLY A 497 -37.13 0.48 17.59
CA GLY A 497 -36.17 1.06 18.53
C GLY A 497 -36.72 1.23 19.94
N ARG A 498 -38.00 1.61 20.07
CA ARG A 498 -38.71 1.71 21.37
C ARG A 498 -38.90 0.34 22.03
N GLU A 499 -39.32 -0.66 21.28
CA GLU A 499 -39.49 -2.04 21.77
C GLU A 499 -38.16 -2.64 22.24
N CYS A 500 -37.10 -2.44 21.47
CA CYS A 500 -35.78 -2.88 21.85
C CYS A 500 -35.30 -2.25 23.16
N LEU A 501 -35.51 -0.93 23.32
CA LEU A 501 -35.12 -0.22 24.55
C LEU A 501 -35.92 -0.73 25.77
N ALA A 502 -37.22 -0.91 25.61
CA ALA A 502 -38.10 -1.45 26.67
C ALA A 502 -37.70 -2.89 27.11
N SER A 503 -37.31 -3.73 26.14
CA SER A 503 -36.82 -5.09 26.42
C SER A 503 -35.49 -5.10 27.18
N LEU A 504 -34.60 -4.14 26.93
CA LEU A 504 -33.34 -3.98 27.68
C LEU A 504 -33.55 -3.47 29.08
N GLU A 505 -34.51 -2.58 29.31
CA GLU A 505 -34.85 -2.07 30.64
C GLU A 505 -35.50 -3.15 31.51
N SER A 506 -36.40 -3.95 30.97
CA SER A 506 -37.01 -5.08 31.69
C SER A 506 -36.02 -6.19 32.06
N ARG A 507 -34.92 -6.33 31.37
CA ARG A 507 -33.81 -7.27 31.71
C ARG A 507 -32.89 -6.70 32.82
N SER A 508 -32.75 -5.37 32.89
CA SER A 508 -31.94 -4.70 33.91
C SER A 508 -32.59 -4.73 35.28
N ASP A 509 -33.95 -4.77 35.38
CA ASP A 509 -34.68 -4.83 36.63
C ASP A 509 -34.81 -6.26 37.21
N ARG A 510 -34.30 -7.27 36.51
CA ARG A 510 -34.32 -8.68 36.95
C ARG A 510 -32.92 -9.23 37.29
N ALA A 511 -31.86 -8.41 37.15
CA ALA A 511 -30.48 -8.73 37.53
C ALA A 511 -30.01 -7.90 38.73
#